data_d7d3f6c8afeff4359a98373cb0ce0341
#
_entry.id   d7d3f6c8afeff4359a98373cb0ce0341
#
_cell.length_a   1.000
_cell.length_b   1.000
_cell.length_c   1.000
_cell.angle_alpha   90.00
_cell.angle_beta   90.00
_cell.angle_gamma   90.00
#
_symmetry.space_group_name_H-M   'P 1'
#
loop_
_entity.id
_entity.type
_entity.pdbx_description
1 polymer ?
#
loop_
_entity_poly.entity_id
_entity_poly.type
_entity_poly.pdbx_seq_one_letter_code
_entity_poly.pdbx_strand_id
1 'polypeptide(L)'
;MKQELFDVVERASTELNALADYIYDCAECGCEEFKSQDALCSYLETHEFKVERGIGGLKTAFRAVYKSLEDGVRIGLLCEYDALFGIGHACGHHMQGPSALGAAFALKKCLGGRYPFTLVVYGCPDEEGYANGGKQVMIENGCFNDIDLALIMHGGTETTTDLRTLAAVRYDLNFSNPRDPLDKSCDSRAVDAMLAAFEGTEFLREHILDDARIHYTYWVNDRDTLNSCHAEYSVRAKTLPYFAEMKQRFLSVVNGAAKMMGASVSCTSGREYLPKIPIQTVVDSFYENAKLAGAERIEGARKRVGSSDTANVLFKVPGVGIRIAFAPKGTSAHSRDWLLLGKSESAHRAVVVGAKTMAGIAYDFIECPEKLERAREEHKRERARLMGISENS
;
A
#
# COMPACT_ATOMS: atom_id res chain seq x y z
N MET A 1 26.85 16.66 -1.46
CA MET A 1 26.00 15.74 -2.27
C MET A 1 24.52 15.83 -1.92
N LYS A 2 24.06 15.56 -0.65
CA LYS A 2 22.62 15.65 -0.33
C LYS A 2 22.00 17.01 -0.64
N GLN A 3 22.72 18.11 -0.32
CA GLN A 3 22.23 19.46 -0.66
C GLN A 3 22.08 19.66 -2.19
N GLU A 4 23.00 19.14 -2.97
CA GLU A 4 22.90 19.23 -4.45
C GLU A 4 21.65 18.47 -4.98
N LEU A 5 21.36 17.27 -4.42
CA LEU A 5 20.15 16.54 -4.74
C LEU A 5 18.90 17.36 -4.39
N PHE A 6 18.87 17.95 -3.20
CA PHE A 6 17.74 18.75 -2.74
C PHE A 6 17.55 20.01 -3.57
N ASP A 7 18.64 20.67 -3.97
CA ASP A 7 18.60 21.84 -4.86
C ASP A 7 18.07 21.49 -6.25
N VAL A 8 18.36 20.28 -6.76
CA VAL A 8 17.80 19.81 -8.04
C VAL A 8 16.30 19.59 -7.92
N VAL A 9 15.83 18.94 -6.83
CA VAL A 9 14.40 18.77 -6.58
C VAL A 9 13.69 20.11 -6.44
N GLU A 10 14.29 21.05 -5.70
CA GLU A 10 13.71 22.39 -5.51
C GLU A 10 13.54 23.14 -6.83
N ARG A 11 14.53 23.09 -7.71
CA ARG A 11 14.43 23.70 -9.05
C ARG A 11 13.36 23.07 -9.94
N ALA A 12 13.04 21.79 -9.74
CA ALA A 12 11.98 21.09 -10.46
C ALA A 12 10.60 21.24 -9.80
N SER A 13 10.50 21.90 -8.63
CA SER A 13 9.28 21.93 -7.81
C SER A 13 8.04 22.41 -8.56
N THR A 14 8.15 23.44 -9.39
CA THR A 14 7.02 23.96 -10.17
C THR A 14 6.46 22.92 -11.12
N GLU A 15 7.33 22.18 -11.82
CA GLU A 15 6.94 21.15 -12.77
C GLU A 15 6.35 19.92 -12.03
N LEU A 16 6.97 19.51 -10.92
CA LEU A 16 6.48 18.40 -10.10
C LEU A 16 5.10 18.69 -9.48
N ASN A 17 4.88 19.91 -9.00
CA ASN A 17 3.60 20.34 -8.45
C ASN A 17 2.53 20.43 -9.53
N ALA A 18 2.86 20.96 -10.73
CA ALA A 18 1.92 20.98 -11.85
C ALA A 18 1.51 19.56 -12.29
N LEU A 19 2.45 18.61 -12.27
CA LEU A 19 2.15 17.20 -12.54
C LEU A 19 1.24 16.58 -11.46
N ALA A 20 1.45 16.91 -10.18
CA ALA A 20 0.58 16.48 -9.09
C ALA A 20 -0.84 17.02 -9.26
N ASP A 21 -0.96 18.30 -9.59
CA ASP A 21 -2.27 18.93 -9.84
C ASP A 21 -2.98 18.35 -11.06
N TYR A 22 -2.25 18.00 -12.11
CA TYR A 22 -2.80 17.35 -13.30
C TYR A 22 -3.38 15.96 -12.95
N ILE A 23 -2.62 15.13 -12.21
CA ILE A 23 -3.09 13.81 -11.78
C ILE A 23 -4.30 13.96 -10.84
N TYR A 24 -4.27 14.94 -9.94
CA TYR A 24 -5.39 15.25 -9.07
C TYR A 24 -6.67 15.55 -9.86
N ASP A 25 -6.57 16.34 -10.94
CA ASP A 25 -7.72 16.69 -11.80
C ASP A 25 -8.20 15.52 -12.65
N CYS A 26 -7.33 14.58 -13.01
CA CYS A 26 -7.73 13.37 -13.74
C CYS A 26 -8.65 12.48 -12.89
N ALA A 27 -8.36 12.34 -11.61
CA ALA A 27 -9.13 11.55 -10.64
C ALA A 27 -9.57 10.16 -11.16
N GLU A 28 -8.66 9.46 -11.83
CA GLU A 28 -8.90 8.16 -12.45
C GLU A 28 -8.87 7.05 -11.39
N CYS A 29 -9.84 6.13 -11.45
CA CYS A 29 -9.93 5.00 -10.52
C CYS A 29 -9.02 3.84 -10.93
N GLY A 30 -8.85 2.88 -10.03
CA GLY A 30 -7.99 1.72 -10.22
C GLY A 30 -8.23 0.97 -11.54
N CYS A 31 -7.14 0.64 -12.22
CA CYS A 31 -7.07 0.02 -13.56
C CYS A 31 -7.55 0.90 -14.73
N GLU A 32 -7.92 2.16 -14.50
CA GLU A 32 -8.34 3.13 -15.51
C GLU A 32 -7.46 4.40 -15.53
N GLU A 33 -6.31 4.39 -14.87
CA GLU A 33 -5.41 5.52 -14.65
C GLU A 33 -4.53 5.84 -15.87
N PHE A 34 -5.11 5.85 -17.07
CA PHE A 34 -4.36 5.99 -18.33
C PHE A 34 -3.73 7.37 -18.52
N LYS A 35 -4.42 8.46 -18.15
CA LYS A 35 -3.89 9.82 -18.29
C LYS A 35 -2.80 10.09 -17.26
N SER A 36 -3.00 9.61 -16.04
CA SER A 36 -2.02 9.68 -14.95
C SER A 36 -0.75 8.90 -15.30
N GLN A 37 -0.90 7.66 -15.80
CA GLN A 37 0.20 6.86 -16.31
C GLN A 37 0.96 7.58 -17.43
N ASP A 38 0.24 8.10 -18.44
CA ASP A 38 0.86 8.74 -19.61
C ASP A 38 1.64 9.99 -19.20
N ALA A 39 1.10 10.82 -18.31
CA ALA A 39 1.80 12.00 -17.80
C ALA A 39 3.09 11.64 -17.06
N LEU A 40 3.04 10.63 -16.16
CA LEU A 40 4.22 10.15 -15.42
C LEU A 40 5.27 9.53 -16.37
N CYS A 41 4.83 8.72 -17.31
CA CYS A 41 5.71 8.10 -18.31
C CYS A 41 6.36 9.13 -19.22
N SER A 42 5.60 10.11 -19.71
CA SER A 42 6.12 11.19 -20.58
C SER A 42 7.17 12.03 -19.86
N TYR A 43 6.98 12.34 -18.58
CA TYR A 43 8.00 12.99 -17.77
C TYR A 43 9.30 12.17 -17.72
N LEU A 44 9.21 10.87 -17.46
CA LEU A 44 10.36 9.96 -17.38
C LEU A 44 11.07 9.81 -18.74
N GLU A 45 10.31 9.73 -19.85
CA GLU A 45 10.85 9.67 -21.22
C GLU A 45 11.61 10.96 -21.58
N THR A 46 11.05 12.12 -21.23
CA THR A 46 11.71 13.43 -21.43
C THR A 46 13.04 13.52 -20.67
N HIS A 47 13.14 12.82 -19.53
CA HIS A 47 14.35 12.72 -18.73
C HIS A 47 15.18 11.46 -19.05
N GLU A 48 15.00 10.87 -20.23
CA GLU A 48 15.79 9.76 -20.78
C GLU A 48 15.80 8.49 -19.89
N PHE A 49 14.70 8.19 -19.21
CA PHE A 49 14.49 6.86 -18.63
C PHE A 49 13.93 5.92 -19.70
N LYS A 50 14.33 4.66 -19.66
CA LYS A 50 13.73 3.64 -20.52
C LYS A 50 12.41 3.20 -19.92
N VAL A 51 11.30 3.61 -20.53
CA VAL A 51 9.95 3.36 -20.04
C VAL A 51 9.34 2.13 -20.74
N GLU A 52 8.65 1.31 -19.94
CA GLU A 52 7.83 0.18 -20.36
C GLU A 52 6.46 0.31 -19.71
N ARG A 53 5.40 0.38 -20.52
CA ARG A 53 4.01 0.46 -20.09
C ARG A 53 3.35 -0.91 -20.12
N GLY A 54 2.32 -1.12 -19.30
CA GLY A 54 1.52 -2.34 -19.30
C GLY A 54 2.23 -3.55 -18.70
N ILE A 55 3.08 -3.34 -17.68
CA ILE A 55 3.81 -4.41 -17.02
C ILE A 55 2.94 -5.25 -16.08
N GLY A 56 3.37 -6.47 -15.76
CA GLY A 56 2.71 -7.34 -14.79
C GLY A 56 1.26 -7.68 -15.15
N GLY A 57 0.87 -7.56 -16.44
CA GLY A 57 -0.49 -7.83 -16.89
C GLY A 57 -1.49 -6.70 -16.61
N LEU A 58 -1.04 -5.56 -16.08
CA LEU A 58 -1.86 -4.38 -15.77
C LEU A 58 -1.59 -3.27 -16.78
N LYS A 59 -2.59 -2.90 -17.57
CA LYS A 59 -2.46 -1.91 -18.66
C LYS A 59 -1.96 -0.55 -18.19
N THR A 60 -2.36 -0.15 -17.01
CA THR A 60 -1.99 1.15 -16.41
C THR A 60 -0.74 1.10 -15.53
N ALA A 61 -0.14 -0.09 -15.29
CA ALA A 61 1.16 -0.18 -14.64
C ALA A 61 2.31 0.17 -15.60
N PHE A 62 3.40 0.71 -15.05
CA PHE A 62 4.61 0.99 -15.82
C PHE A 62 5.89 0.74 -15.01
N ARG A 63 6.99 0.63 -15.73
CA ARG A 63 8.34 0.54 -15.21
C ARG A 63 9.24 1.47 -16.00
N ALA A 64 10.04 2.28 -15.32
CA ALA A 64 11.02 3.14 -15.98
C ALA A 64 12.39 2.91 -15.36
N VAL A 65 13.40 2.68 -16.20
CA VAL A 65 14.75 2.29 -15.74
C VAL A 65 15.77 3.31 -16.18
N TYR A 66 16.63 3.69 -15.24
CA TYR A 66 17.89 4.37 -15.51
C TYR A 66 19.03 3.60 -14.85
N LYS A 67 20.04 3.20 -15.64
CA LYS A 67 21.26 2.55 -15.18
C LYS A 67 22.44 3.52 -15.30
N SER A 68 23.09 3.81 -14.18
CA SER A 68 24.27 4.69 -14.17
C SER A 68 25.54 3.97 -14.59
N LEU A 69 26.02 3.07 -13.75
CA LEU A 69 27.18 2.20 -13.98
C LEU A 69 26.82 0.76 -13.64
N GLU A 70 27.70 -0.21 -13.97
CA GLU A 70 27.50 -1.63 -13.68
C GLU A 70 27.63 -1.94 -12.17
N ASP A 71 27.05 -3.05 -11.75
CA ASP A 71 27.23 -3.69 -10.44
C ASP A 71 26.87 -2.83 -9.22
N GLY A 72 25.91 -1.90 -9.36
CA GLY A 72 25.43 -1.04 -8.29
C GLY A 72 24.09 -1.49 -7.70
N VAL A 73 23.74 -0.89 -6.54
CA VAL A 73 22.44 -1.08 -5.88
C VAL A 73 21.28 -0.74 -6.83
N ARG A 74 20.22 -1.54 -6.79
CA ARG A 74 19.00 -1.36 -7.59
C ARG A 74 17.88 -0.84 -6.70
N ILE A 75 17.50 0.41 -6.90
CA ILE A 75 16.54 1.12 -6.05
C ILE A 75 15.21 1.27 -6.79
N GLY A 76 14.16 0.69 -6.21
CA GLY A 76 12.77 0.86 -6.64
C GLY A 76 12.14 2.09 -5.97
N LEU A 77 11.67 3.02 -6.79
CA LEU A 77 10.83 4.14 -6.37
C LEU A 77 9.41 3.84 -6.83
N LEU A 78 8.52 3.56 -5.89
CA LEU A 78 7.16 3.15 -6.17
C LEU A 78 6.22 4.36 -6.07
N CYS A 79 5.19 4.39 -6.90
CA CYS A 79 4.11 5.37 -6.79
C CYS A 79 2.76 4.78 -7.20
N GLU A 80 1.75 5.17 -6.46
CA GLU A 80 0.33 4.98 -6.72
C GLU A 80 -0.23 6.26 -7.36
N TYR A 81 -1.32 6.14 -8.11
CA TYR A 81 -1.96 7.29 -8.77
C TYR A 81 -3.45 7.09 -9.04
N ASP A 82 -4.04 6.06 -8.45
CA ASP A 82 -5.48 5.83 -8.45
C ASP A 82 -6.21 6.76 -7.49
N ALA A 83 -7.45 7.10 -7.83
CA ALA A 83 -8.38 7.88 -7.04
C ALA A 83 -9.50 7.01 -6.49
N LEU A 84 -10.14 7.47 -5.41
CA LEU A 84 -11.32 6.85 -4.84
C LEU A 84 -12.56 7.12 -5.71
N PHE A 85 -13.30 6.09 -6.02
CA PHE A 85 -14.55 6.20 -6.78
C PHE A 85 -15.54 7.17 -6.14
N GLY A 86 -16.02 8.15 -6.89
CA GLY A 86 -16.99 9.14 -6.45
C GLY A 86 -16.47 10.20 -5.46
N ILE A 87 -15.19 10.09 -5.04
CA ILE A 87 -14.58 11.05 -4.09
C ILE A 87 -13.38 11.77 -4.72
N GLY A 88 -12.60 11.11 -5.59
CA GLY A 88 -11.38 11.65 -6.14
C GLY A 88 -10.13 11.33 -5.28
N HIS A 89 -9.07 12.15 -5.38
CA HIS A 89 -7.79 11.90 -4.70
C HIS A 89 -7.81 12.17 -3.17
N ALA A 90 -8.82 11.64 -2.47
CA ALA A 90 -8.93 11.77 -1.01
C ALA A 90 -8.00 10.82 -0.22
N CYS A 91 -7.22 9.96 -0.88
CA CYS A 91 -6.07 9.26 -0.29
C CYS A 91 -4.74 10.02 -0.48
N GLY A 92 -4.65 10.84 -1.54
CA GLY A 92 -3.47 11.67 -1.80
C GLY A 92 -2.43 11.01 -2.72
N HIS A 93 -2.81 9.98 -3.49
CA HIS A 93 -1.93 9.25 -4.39
C HIS A 93 -1.34 10.14 -5.50
N HIS A 94 -2.04 11.20 -5.93
CA HIS A 94 -1.55 12.16 -6.92
C HIS A 94 -0.20 12.81 -6.57
N MET A 95 0.19 12.84 -5.29
CA MET A 95 1.48 13.38 -4.84
C MET A 95 2.64 12.39 -4.99
N GLN A 96 2.36 11.10 -5.06
CA GLN A 96 3.38 10.05 -4.98
C GLN A 96 4.23 9.98 -6.25
N GLY A 97 3.59 9.96 -7.43
CA GLY A 97 4.27 9.96 -8.72
C GLY A 97 5.27 11.11 -8.84
N PRO A 98 4.83 12.36 -8.74
CA PRO A 98 5.73 13.51 -8.79
C PRO A 98 6.88 13.47 -7.77
N SER A 99 6.63 12.99 -6.55
CA SER A 99 7.69 12.79 -5.55
C SER A 99 8.73 11.75 -5.99
N ALA A 100 8.28 10.60 -6.49
CA ALA A 100 9.17 9.54 -6.98
C ALA A 100 10.01 10.01 -8.19
N LEU A 101 9.36 10.71 -9.12
CA LEU A 101 10.00 11.26 -10.31
C LEU A 101 11.04 12.34 -9.95
N GLY A 102 10.72 13.21 -9.01
CA GLY A 102 11.64 14.23 -8.51
C GLY A 102 12.89 13.62 -7.87
N ALA A 103 12.71 12.56 -7.07
CA ALA A 103 13.83 11.81 -6.49
C ALA A 103 14.68 11.13 -7.58
N ALA A 104 14.05 10.44 -8.53
CA ALA A 104 14.73 9.75 -9.61
C ALA A 104 15.55 10.72 -10.50
N PHE A 105 14.94 11.86 -10.85
CA PHE A 105 15.60 12.90 -11.63
C PHE A 105 16.82 13.50 -10.93
N ALA A 106 16.71 13.83 -9.63
CA ALA A 106 17.81 14.39 -8.86
C ALA A 106 18.97 13.39 -8.74
N LEU A 107 18.68 12.12 -8.44
CA LEU A 107 19.68 11.05 -8.37
C LEU A 107 20.39 10.86 -9.71
N LYS A 108 19.65 10.76 -10.81
CA LYS A 108 20.22 10.68 -12.16
C LYS A 108 21.14 11.85 -12.44
N LYS A 109 20.68 13.08 -12.19
CA LYS A 109 21.39 14.32 -12.53
C LYS A 109 22.68 14.52 -11.74
N CYS A 110 22.66 14.20 -10.43
CA CYS A 110 23.80 14.44 -9.55
C CYS A 110 24.77 13.26 -9.50
N LEU A 111 24.29 12.03 -9.62
CA LEU A 111 25.09 10.82 -9.39
C LEU A 111 25.37 10.02 -10.67
N GLY A 112 24.61 10.27 -11.74
CA GLY A 112 24.77 9.56 -13.01
C GLY A 112 26.18 9.62 -13.57
N GLY A 113 26.74 8.46 -13.95
CA GLY A 113 28.12 8.33 -14.43
C GLY A 113 29.21 8.46 -13.34
N ARG A 114 28.82 8.68 -12.08
CA ARG A 114 29.77 8.85 -10.94
C ARG A 114 29.71 7.68 -9.95
N TYR A 115 28.51 7.12 -9.75
CA TYR A 115 28.25 6.01 -8.81
C TYR A 115 27.61 4.84 -9.56
N PRO A 116 27.88 3.59 -9.17
CA PRO A 116 27.20 2.41 -9.67
C PRO A 116 25.83 2.28 -9.00
N PHE A 117 24.74 2.45 -9.76
CA PHE A 117 23.37 2.20 -9.31
C PHE A 117 22.42 2.04 -10.48
N THR A 118 21.26 1.44 -10.20
CA THR A 118 20.11 1.42 -11.11
C THR A 118 18.90 1.97 -10.38
N LEU A 119 18.19 2.90 -11.00
CA LEU A 119 16.89 3.37 -10.55
C LEU A 119 15.80 2.67 -11.34
N VAL A 120 14.77 2.21 -10.64
CA VAL A 120 13.57 1.65 -11.25
C VAL A 120 12.37 2.37 -10.66
N VAL A 121 11.70 3.20 -11.46
CA VAL A 121 10.43 3.82 -11.05
C VAL A 121 9.31 2.86 -11.45
N TYR A 122 8.47 2.51 -10.48
CA TYR A 122 7.30 1.66 -10.69
C TYR A 122 6.02 2.45 -10.51
N GLY A 123 5.21 2.53 -11.56
CA GLY A 123 3.83 2.94 -11.47
C GLY A 123 2.96 1.76 -11.07
N CYS A 124 2.32 1.90 -9.92
CA CYS A 124 1.54 0.85 -9.26
C CYS A 124 0.07 1.26 -9.21
N PRO A 125 -0.77 0.84 -10.18
CA PRO A 125 -2.19 1.15 -10.21
C PRO A 125 -2.98 0.38 -9.15
N ASP A 126 -4.26 0.77 -8.94
CA ASP A 126 -5.27 0.01 -8.18
C ASP A 126 -4.86 -0.33 -6.74
N GLU A 127 -4.29 0.62 -5.99
CA GLU A 127 -3.99 0.41 -4.57
C GLU A 127 -5.27 0.29 -3.73
N GLU A 128 -6.29 1.08 -4.06
CA GLU A 128 -7.59 1.06 -3.39
C GLU A 128 -8.39 -0.24 -3.65
N GLY A 129 -7.91 -1.08 -4.58
CA GLY A 129 -8.33 -2.47 -4.75
C GLY A 129 -9.68 -2.65 -5.43
N TYR A 130 -10.05 -1.77 -6.37
CA TYR A 130 -11.31 -1.89 -7.13
C TYR A 130 -11.36 -3.14 -8.01
N ALA A 131 -10.22 -3.57 -8.53
CA ALA A 131 -10.15 -4.76 -9.37
C ALA A 131 -9.47 -5.93 -8.63
N ASN A 132 -8.23 -5.80 -8.22
CA ASN A 132 -7.49 -6.92 -7.61
C ASN A 132 -6.29 -6.51 -6.74
N GLY A 133 -6.03 -5.22 -6.54
CA GLY A 133 -4.83 -4.73 -5.86
C GLY A 133 -3.59 -4.83 -6.73
N GLY A 134 -3.17 -3.70 -7.32
CA GLY A 134 -2.19 -3.66 -8.39
C GLY A 134 -0.84 -4.27 -8.03
N LYS A 135 -0.26 -3.90 -6.88
CA LYS A 135 1.08 -4.41 -6.47
C LYS A 135 1.10 -5.91 -6.22
N GLN A 136 -0.02 -6.50 -5.80
CA GLN A 136 -0.09 -7.96 -5.62
C GLN A 136 -0.02 -8.68 -6.97
N VAL A 137 -0.75 -8.18 -7.98
CA VAL A 137 -0.66 -8.70 -9.36
C VAL A 137 0.75 -8.53 -9.92
N MET A 138 1.36 -7.35 -9.70
CA MET A 138 2.74 -7.08 -10.13
C MET A 138 3.75 -8.03 -9.45
N ILE A 139 3.57 -8.36 -8.16
CA ILE A 139 4.43 -9.31 -7.42
C ILE A 139 4.30 -10.71 -8.02
N GLU A 140 3.08 -11.18 -8.29
CA GLU A 140 2.81 -12.49 -8.89
C GLU A 140 3.48 -12.63 -10.27
N ASN A 141 3.56 -11.53 -11.01
CA ASN A 141 4.21 -11.45 -12.31
C ASN A 141 5.70 -11.06 -12.24
N GLY A 142 6.30 -11.05 -11.04
CA GLY A 142 7.75 -10.90 -10.85
C GLY A 142 8.30 -9.49 -11.03
N CYS A 143 7.45 -8.44 -11.08
CA CYS A 143 7.87 -7.07 -11.37
C CYS A 143 8.94 -6.51 -10.41
N PHE A 144 8.96 -6.94 -9.15
CA PHE A 144 9.88 -6.44 -8.13
C PHE A 144 11.05 -7.40 -7.82
N ASN A 145 11.34 -8.36 -8.72
CA ASN A 145 12.39 -9.36 -8.47
C ASN A 145 13.81 -8.81 -8.62
N ASP A 146 13.95 -7.67 -9.24
CA ASP A 146 15.23 -7.11 -9.67
C ASP A 146 15.61 -5.79 -8.95
N ILE A 147 15.02 -5.53 -7.79
CA ILE A 147 15.38 -4.39 -6.94
C ILE A 147 15.84 -4.85 -5.56
N ASP A 148 16.76 -4.09 -4.97
CA ASP A 148 17.40 -4.35 -3.68
C ASP A 148 16.77 -3.56 -2.54
N LEU A 149 16.19 -2.38 -2.86
CA LEU A 149 15.56 -1.47 -1.93
C LEU A 149 14.32 -0.87 -2.55
N ALA A 150 13.20 -0.85 -1.82
CA ALA A 150 11.94 -0.26 -2.26
C ALA A 150 11.58 0.97 -1.40
N LEU A 151 11.28 2.10 -2.03
CA LEU A 151 10.86 3.33 -1.39
C LEU A 151 9.53 3.80 -1.96
N ILE A 152 8.61 4.21 -1.11
CA ILE A 152 7.34 4.82 -1.48
C ILE A 152 7.00 5.95 -0.53
N MET A 153 6.47 7.06 -1.06
CA MET A 153 6.01 8.20 -0.28
C MET A 153 4.48 8.23 -0.25
N HIS A 154 3.90 8.62 0.85
CA HIS A 154 2.47 8.87 1.01
C HIS A 154 2.23 10.18 1.77
N GLY A 155 1.17 10.91 1.45
CA GLY A 155 0.74 12.06 2.24
C GLY A 155 0.27 11.66 3.64
N GLY A 156 0.42 12.56 4.62
CA GLY A 156 0.04 12.30 5.98
C GLY A 156 -0.36 13.56 6.77
N THR A 157 -0.84 13.37 7.97
CA THR A 157 -1.01 14.46 8.96
C THR A 157 0.28 14.72 9.74
N GLU A 158 1.20 13.75 9.72
CA GLU A 158 2.51 13.76 10.38
C GLU A 158 3.56 13.19 9.44
N THR A 159 4.81 13.64 9.59
CA THR A 159 5.95 13.03 8.92
C THR A 159 6.43 11.86 9.76
N THR A 160 6.25 10.64 9.26
CA THR A 160 6.46 9.41 10.01
C THR A 160 6.57 8.21 9.08
N THR A 161 6.75 7.02 9.63
CA THR A 161 6.67 5.75 8.91
C THR A 161 5.75 4.76 9.62
N ASP A 162 5.29 3.76 8.91
CA ASP A 162 4.52 2.64 9.45
C ASP A 162 5.45 1.46 9.64
N LEU A 163 5.94 1.24 10.86
CA LEU A 163 6.88 0.14 11.13
C LEU A 163 6.23 -1.23 11.00
N ARG A 164 4.97 -1.36 11.45
CA ARG A 164 4.31 -2.67 11.51
C ARG A 164 2.85 -2.54 11.12
N THR A 165 2.44 -3.37 10.18
CA THR A 165 1.02 -3.62 9.86
C THR A 165 0.67 -5.04 10.23
N LEU A 166 -0.62 -5.37 10.25
CA LEU A 166 -1.10 -6.74 10.41
C LEU A 166 -1.27 -7.37 9.03
N ALA A 167 -1.05 -8.68 8.94
CA ALA A 167 -1.60 -9.45 7.83
C ALA A 167 -3.12 -9.30 7.85
N ALA A 168 -3.75 -9.20 6.69
CA ALA A 168 -5.18 -8.98 6.58
C ALA A 168 -5.78 -9.66 5.35
N VAL A 169 -7.03 -10.09 5.47
CA VAL A 169 -7.86 -10.56 4.35
C VAL A 169 -9.28 -10.06 4.56
N ARG A 170 -9.97 -9.73 3.47
CA ARG A 170 -11.40 -9.48 3.46
C ARG A 170 -12.14 -10.71 2.95
N TYR A 171 -13.26 -11.00 3.57
CA TYR A 171 -14.20 -12.04 3.15
C TYR A 171 -15.52 -11.40 2.82
N ASP A 172 -16.07 -11.80 1.69
CA ASP A 172 -17.39 -11.46 1.21
C ASP A 172 -18.27 -12.72 1.35
N LEU A 173 -19.30 -12.64 2.19
CA LEU A 173 -20.16 -13.74 2.53
C LEU A 173 -21.58 -13.47 2.05
N ASN A 174 -22.15 -14.41 1.32
CA ASN A 174 -23.57 -14.39 0.98
C ASN A 174 -24.26 -15.59 1.61
N PHE A 175 -25.11 -15.33 2.59
CA PHE A 175 -25.98 -16.34 3.21
C PHE A 175 -27.27 -16.42 2.41
N SER A 176 -27.73 -17.63 2.14
CA SER A 176 -28.94 -17.87 1.36
C SER A 176 -29.67 -19.13 1.84
N ASN A 177 -30.97 -19.14 1.63
CA ASN A 177 -31.76 -20.34 1.87
C ASN A 177 -31.71 -21.27 0.65
N PRO A 178 -31.48 -22.58 0.84
CA PRO A 178 -31.55 -23.57 -0.25
C PRO A 178 -33.01 -23.78 -0.63
N ARG A 179 -33.51 -23.02 -1.60
CA ARG A 179 -34.92 -23.01 -2.03
C ARG A 179 -35.09 -22.99 -3.53
N ASP A 180 -36.29 -23.36 -3.97
CA ASP A 180 -36.75 -23.07 -5.32
C ASP A 180 -36.79 -21.53 -5.50
N PRO A 181 -36.17 -20.97 -6.54
CA PRO A 181 -36.21 -19.54 -6.84
C PRO A 181 -37.62 -18.96 -6.99
N LEU A 182 -38.62 -19.82 -7.28
CA LEU A 182 -40.02 -19.43 -7.41
C LEU A 182 -40.76 -19.38 -6.07
N ASP A 183 -40.20 -19.96 -5.00
CA ASP A 183 -40.78 -19.88 -3.66
C ASP A 183 -40.51 -18.52 -3.05
N LYS A 184 -41.52 -17.69 -2.95
CA LYS A 184 -41.48 -16.33 -2.37
C LYS A 184 -41.96 -16.29 -0.91
N SER A 185 -42.14 -17.42 -0.25
CA SER A 185 -42.44 -17.43 1.19
C SER A 185 -41.29 -16.87 2.02
N CYS A 186 -41.60 -16.16 3.10
CA CYS A 186 -40.61 -15.63 4.01
C CYS A 186 -39.93 -16.78 4.79
N ASP A 187 -38.59 -16.71 4.86
CA ASP A 187 -37.78 -17.68 5.59
C ASP A 187 -36.50 -17.01 6.11
N SER A 188 -36.43 -16.82 7.42
CA SER A 188 -35.33 -16.09 8.07
C SER A 188 -34.03 -16.89 8.25
N ARG A 189 -33.96 -18.17 7.84
CA ARG A 189 -32.77 -19.02 8.11
C ARG A 189 -31.47 -18.40 7.63
N ALA A 190 -31.46 -17.69 6.49
CA ALA A 190 -30.26 -16.99 6.01
C ALA A 190 -29.84 -15.87 6.95
N VAL A 191 -30.80 -15.07 7.44
CA VAL A 191 -30.56 -13.98 8.39
C VAL A 191 -30.14 -14.54 9.75
N ASP A 192 -30.83 -15.61 10.23
CA ASP A 192 -30.49 -16.26 11.50
C ASP A 192 -29.08 -16.88 11.47
N ALA A 193 -28.67 -17.46 10.32
CA ALA A 193 -27.31 -17.95 10.11
C ALA A 193 -26.26 -16.83 10.16
N MET A 194 -26.55 -15.68 9.55
CA MET A 194 -25.69 -14.51 9.61
C MET A 194 -25.54 -14.00 11.05
N LEU A 195 -26.65 -13.87 11.78
CA LEU A 195 -26.65 -13.45 13.19
C LEU A 195 -25.88 -14.43 14.07
N ALA A 196 -26.07 -15.75 13.87
CA ALA A 196 -25.32 -16.79 14.59
C ALA A 196 -23.82 -16.73 14.27
N ALA A 197 -23.43 -16.38 13.03
CA ALA A 197 -22.04 -16.16 12.66
C ALA A 197 -21.43 -14.93 13.38
N PHE A 198 -22.22 -13.86 13.59
CA PHE A 198 -21.77 -12.70 14.36
C PHE A 198 -21.56 -13.07 15.82
N GLU A 199 -22.53 -13.71 16.48
CA GLU A 199 -22.39 -14.15 17.86
C GLU A 199 -21.20 -15.11 18.03
N GLY A 200 -21.06 -16.09 17.14
CA GLY A 200 -19.91 -16.99 17.14
C GLY A 200 -18.58 -16.27 16.95
N THR A 201 -18.56 -15.19 16.17
CA THR A 201 -17.37 -14.34 16.00
C THR A 201 -17.07 -13.55 17.29
N GLU A 202 -18.08 -13.03 17.99
CA GLU A 202 -17.89 -12.34 19.27
C GLU A 202 -17.34 -13.32 20.34
N PHE A 203 -17.85 -14.55 20.43
CA PHE A 203 -17.27 -15.57 21.29
C PHE A 203 -15.83 -15.92 20.89
N LEU A 204 -15.54 -15.99 19.59
CA LEU A 204 -14.18 -16.24 19.10
C LEU A 204 -13.20 -15.16 19.58
N ARG A 205 -13.63 -13.89 19.75
CA ARG A 205 -12.78 -12.79 20.21
C ARG A 205 -12.20 -13.01 21.60
N GLU A 206 -12.86 -13.75 22.47
CA GLU A 206 -12.36 -14.10 23.80
C GLU A 206 -11.16 -15.07 23.75
N HIS A 207 -10.97 -15.73 22.61
CA HIS A 207 -10.01 -16.82 22.42
C HIS A 207 -8.95 -16.52 21.35
N ILE A 208 -8.75 -15.24 21.00
CA ILE A 208 -7.74 -14.80 20.04
C ILE A 208 -6.68 -13.96 20.73
N LEU A 209 -5.50 -13.85 20.10
CA LEU A 209 -4.43 -13.00 20.61
C LEU A 209 -4.82 -11.51 20.55
N ASP A 210 -4.33 -10.73 21.51
CA ASP A 210 -4.63 -9.28 21.67
C ASP A 210 -4.34 -8.44 20.44
N ASP A 211 -3.43 -8.88 19.58
CA ASP A 211 -3.06 -8.18 18.34
C ASP A 211 -3.81 -8.71 17.10
N ALA A 212 -4.69 -9.68 17.24
CA ALA A 212 -5.62 -10.09 16.18
C ALA A 212 -6.88 -9.21 16.15
N ARG A 213 -7.50 -9.10 15.00
CA ARG A 213 -8.72 -8.31 14.80
C ARG A 213 -9.65 -9.00 13.81
N ILE A 214 -10.95 -8.96 14.13
CA ILE A 214 -12.02 -9.32 13.20
C ILE A 214 -13.01 -8.17 13.20
N HIS A 215 -13.30 -7.60 12.04
CA HIS A 215 -14.30 -6.56 11.83
C HIS A 215 -15.32 -7.06 10.83
N TYR A 216 -16.56 -6.57 10.90
CA TYR A 216 -17.61 -6.92 9.96
C TYR A 216 -18.59 -5.76 9.71
N THR A 217 -19.26 -5.84 8.57
CA THR A 217 -20.46 -5.10 8.23
C THR A 217 -21.43 -6.02 7.52
N TYR A 218 -22.70 -5.67 7.43
CA TYR A 218 -23.72 -6.52 6.82
C TYR A 218 -24.90 -5.72 6.28
N TRP A 219 -25.66 -6.37 5.39
CA TRP A 219 -26.98 -5.90 4.94
C TRP A 219 -27.87 -7.08 4.52
N VAL A 220 -29.18 -6.86 4.56
CA VAL A 220 -30.18 -7.81 4.07
C VAL A 220 -30.53 -7.47 2.64
N ASN A 221 -30.31 -8.40 1.71
CA ASN A 221 -30.51 -8.18 0.28
C ASN A 221 -32.02 -8.10 -0.08
N ASP A 222 -32.82 -8.99 0.54
CA ASP A 222 -34.24 -9.11 0.30
C ASP A 222 -35.00 -8.93 1.62
N ARG A 223 -35.56 -7.73 1.81
CA ARG A 223 -36.27 -7.37 3.05
C ARG A 223 -37.65 -8.02 3.15
N ASP A 224 -38.25 -8.40 2.03
CA ASP A 224 -39.61 -8.92 2.00
C ASP A 224 -39.64 -10.41 2.33
N THR A 225 -38.68 -11.18 1.84
CA THR A 225 -38.62 -12.63 2.00
C THR A 225 -37.56 -13.10 2.99
N LEU A 226 -36.56 -12.28 3.33
CA LEU A 226 -35.42 -12.59 4.19
C LEU A 226 -34.56 -13.78 3.70
N ASN A 227 -34.68 -14.16 2.42
CA ASN A 227 -34.08 -15.37 1.86
C ASN A 227 -32.58 -15.24 1.60
N SER A 228 -32.05 -14.03 1.59
CA SER A 228 -30.62 -13.80 1.43
C SER A 228 -30.15 -12.57 2.18
N CYS A 229 -28.92 -12.64 2.68
CA CYS A 229 -28.24 -11.52 3.29
C CYS A 229 -26.73 -11.62 3.04
N HIS A 230 -26.08 -10.50 3.20
CA HIS A 230 -24.68 -10.31 2.88
C HIS A 230 -23.91 -9.80 4.09
N ALA A 231 -22.69 -10.28 4.27
CA ALA A 231 -21.77 -9.78 5.29
C ALA A 231 -20.34 -9.69 4.74
N GLU A 232 -19.66 -8.61 5.08
CA GLU A 232 -18.24 -8.46 4.82
C GLU A 232 -17.47 -8.57 6.13
N TYR A 233 -16.38 -9.35 6.12
CA TYR A 233 -15.49 -9.50 7.24
C TYR A 233 -14.07 -9.14 6.89
N SER A 234 -13.32 -8.60 7.85
CA SER A 234 -11.88 -8.42 7.75
C SER A 234 -11.22 -9.14 8.92
N VAL A 235 -10.40 -10.15 8.59
CA VAL A 235 -9.60 -10.92 9.57
C VAL A 235 -8.17 -10.42 9.50
N ARG A 236 -7.56 -10.14 10.67
CA ARG A 236 -6.20 -9.60 10.77
C ARG A 236 -5.42 -10.28 11.89
N ALA A 237 -4.13 -10.54 11.65
CA ALA A 237 -3.21 -11.04 12.67
C ALA A 237 -1.76 -10.60 12.39
N LYS A 238 -0.89 -10.71 13.39
CA LYS A 238 0.47 -10.20 13.33
C LYS A 238 1.43 -11.14 12.61
N THR A 239 1.35 -12.45 12.85
CA THR A 239 2.23 -13.45 12.24
C THR A 239 1.47 -14.29 11.23
N LEU A 240 2.16 -14.77 10.20
CA LEU A 240 1.51 -15.54 9.13
C LEU A 240 0.95 -16.90 9.61
N PRO A 241 1.63 -17.67 10.48
CA PRO A 241 1.05 -18.91 11.02
C PRO A 241 -0.24 -18.65 11.80
N TYR A 242 -0.24 -17.65 12.68
CA TYR A 242 -1.44 -17.31 13.44
C TYR A 242 -2.54 -16.71 12.56
N PHE A 243 -2.17 -15.97 11.51
CA PHE A 243 -3.12 -15.48 10.51
C PHE A 243 -3.81 -16.64 9.78
N ALA A 244 -3.06 -17.69 9.42
CA ALA A 244 -3.62 -18.89 8.80
C ALA A 244 -4.59 -19.62 9.76
N GLU A 245 -4.21 -19.76 11.02
CA GLU A 245 -5.09 -20.32 12.07
C GLU A 245 -6.38 -19.51 12.21
N MET A 246 -6.26 -18.18 12.31
CA MET A 246 -7.39 -17.28 12.46
C MET A 246 -8.38 -17.37 11.30
N LYS A 247 -7.89 -17.47 10.06
CA LYS A 247 -8.73 -17.68 8.87
C LYS A 247 -9.53 -18.96 8.98
N GLN A 248 -8.89 -20.07 9.39
CA GLN A 248 -9.56 -21.36 9.55
C GLN A 248 -10.63 -21.33 10.65
N ARG A 249 -10.30 -20.75 11.80
CA ARG A 249 -11.25 -20.62 12.93
C ARG A 249 -12.46 -19.77 12.54
N PHE A 250 -12.24 -18.64 11.89
CA PHE A 250 -13.28 -17.77 11.38
C PHE A 250 -14.20 -18.51 10.39
N LEU A 251 -13.63 -19.18 9.39
CA LEU A 251 -14.43 -19.94 8.41
C LEU A 251 -15.20 -21.09 9.07
N SER A 252 -14.66 -21.71 10.13
CA SER A 252 -15.38 -22.73 10.89
C SER A 252 -16.61 -22.17 11.62
N VAL A 253 -16.51 -20.95 12.16
CA VAL A 253 -17.65 -20.25 12.78
C VAL A 253 -18.74 -19.99 11.73
N VAL A 254 -18.36 -19.41 10.59
CA VAL A 254 -19.31 -19.05 9.51
C VAL A 254 -20.03 -20.27 8.95
N ASN A 255 -19.27 -21.31 8.62
CA ASN A 255 -19.83 -22.55 8.08
C ASN A 255 -20.67 -23.30 9.12
N GLY A 256 -20.25 -23.29 10.39
CA GLY A 256 -21.01 -23.87 11.49
C GLY A 256 -22.35 -23.18 11.70
N ALA A 257 -22.40 -21.86 11.67
CA ALA A 257 -23.61 -21.06 11.78
C ALA A 257 -24.59 -21.35 10.64
N ALA A 258 -24.10 -21.36 9.39
CA ALA A 258 -24.94 -21.71 8.25
C ALA A 258 -25.53 -23.11 8.37
N LYS A 259 -24.69 -24.09 8.71
CA LYS A 259 -25.13 -25.49 8.91
C LYS A 259 -26.16 -25.63 10.04
N MET A 260 -25.96 -24.93 11.15
CA MET A 260 -26.85 -24.95 12.31
C MET A 260 -28.27 -24.48 11.97
N MET A 261 -28.37 -23.43 11.11
CA MET A 261 -29.66 -22.88 10.68
C MET A 261 -30.23 -23.53 9.41
N GLY A 262 -29.54 -24.51 8.82
CA GLY A 262 -29.96 -25.14 7.57
C GLY A 262 -29.92 -24.17 6.38
N ALA A 263 -29.10 -23.14 6.46
CA ALA A 263 -28.81 -22.19 5.38
C ALA A 263 -27.54 -22.60 4.61
N SER A 264 -27.35 -21.95 3.46
CA SER A 264 -26.09 -22.01 2.69
C SER A 264 -25.30 -20.72 2.87
N VAL A 265 -23.98 -20.81 2.81
CA VAL A 265 -23.11 -19.64 2.74
C VAL A 265 -22.10 -19.81 1.63
N SER A 266 -22.01 -18.84 0.73
CA SER A 266 -20.89 -18.70 -0.19
C SER A 266 -19.90 -17.69 0.37
N CYS A 267 -18.61 -18.00 0.25
CA CYS A 267 -17.53 -17.19 0.79
C CYS A 267 -16.51 -16.89 -0.31
N THR A 268 -16.33 -15.65 -0.63
CA THR A 268 -15.26 -15.17 -1.51
C THR A 268 -14.23 -14.43 -0.68
N SER A 269 -12.96 -14.80 -0.82
CA SER A 269 -11.86 -14.08 -0.17
C SER A 269 -11.25 -13.08 -1.14
N GLY A 270 -11.01 -11.87 -0.65
CA GLY A 270 -10.12 -10.92 -1.32
C GLY A 270 -8.65 -11.37 -1.24
N ARG A 271 -7.76 -10.54 -1.80
CA ARG A 271 -6.31 -10.77 -1.69
C ARG A 271 -5.81 -10.58 -0.26
N GLU A 272 -4.73 -11.28 0.07
CA GLU A 272 -4.11 -11.20 1.38
C GLU A 272 -3.06 -10.09 1.41
N TYR A 273 -3.18 -9.20 2.38
CA TYR A 273 -2.15 -8.23 2.71
C TYR A 273 -1.16 -8.86 3.69
N LEU A 274 0.12 -8.75 3.40
CA LEU A 274 1.19 -9.21 4.27
C LEU A 274 1.55 -8.13 5.32
N PRO A 275 2.16 -8.49 6.45
CA PRO A 275 2.63 -7.50 7.42
C PRO A 275 3.87 -6.77 6.90
N LYS A 276 4.00 -5.48 7.19
CA LYS A 276 5.25 -4.74 6.93
C LYS A 276 6.38 -5.26 7.82
N ILE A 277 7.57 -5.31 7.24
CA ILE A 277 8.80 -5.68 7.94
C ILE A 277 9.51 -4.39 8.36
N PRO A 278 9.70 -4.12 9.67
CA PRO A 278 10.47 -2.98 10.12
C PRO A 278 11.96 -3.22 9.88
N ILE A 279 12.62 -2.29 9.18
CA ILE A 279 14.06 -2.33 8.90
C ILE A 279 14.67 -1.06 9.49
N GLN A 280 15.31 -1.19 10.64
CA GLN A 280 15.77 -0.06 11.41
C GLN A 280 16.79 0.79 10.64
N THR A 281 17.69 0.16 9.90
CA THR A 281 18.69 0.86 9.07
C THR A 281 18.01 1.79 8.04
N VAL A 282 16.90 1.39 7.43
CA VAL A 282 16.17 2.23 6.45
C VAL A 282 15.36 3.30 7.17
N VAL A 283 14.77 2.96 8.32
CA VAL A 283 13.99 3.90 9.15
C VAL A 283 14.86 5.03 9.68
N ASP A 284 16.05 4.74 10.14
CA ASP A 284 17.01 5.75 10.62
C ASP A 284 17.40 6.71 9.48
N SER A 285 17.73 6.16 8.30
CA SER A 285 17.99 6.96 7.11
C SER A 285 16.79 7.83 6.71
N PHE A 286 15.54 7.33 6.84
CA PHE A 286 14.35 8.12 6.61
C PHE A 286 14.29 9.34 7.53
N TYR A 287 14.39 9.16 8.84
CA TYR A 287 14.27 10.27 9.80
C TYR A 287 15.35 11.32 9.64
N GLU A 288 16.60 10.89 9.38
CA GLU A 288 17.70 11.78 9.08
C GLU A 288 17.43 12.63 7.84
N ASN A 289 17.02 11.99 6.74
CA ASN A 289 16.78 12.68 5.47
C ASN A 289 15.50 13.53 5.48
N ALA A 290 14.44 13.11 6.17
CA ALA A 290 13.24 13.91 6.36
C ALA A 290 13.56 15.23 7.08
N LYS A 291 14.39 15.17 8.14
CA LYS A 291 14.85 16.37 8.87
C LYS A 291 15.67 17.29 7.96
N LEU A 292 16.62 16.72 7.20
CA LEU A 292 17.46 17.47 6.27
C LEU A 292 16.66 18.10 5.11
N ALA A 293 15.61 17.42 4.65
CA ALA A 293 14.70 17.88 3.60
C ALA A 293 13.75 19.00 4.08
N GLY A 294 13.74 19.33 5.36
CA GLY A 294 12.84 20.34 5.95
C GLY A 294 11.42 19.84 6.19
N ALA A 295 11.26 18.55 6.47
CA ALA A 295 9.96 17.99 6.81
C ALA A 295 9.42 18.58 8.13
N GLU A 296 8.11 18.84 8.14
CA GLU A 296 7.40 19.33 9.32
C GLU A 296 6.75 18.17 10.09
N ARG A 297 6.40 18.40 11.35
CA ARG A 297 5.66 17.46 12.21
C ARG A 297 6.25 16.05 12.20
N ILE A 298 7.57 15.95 12.38
CA ILE A 298 8.27 14.67 12.46
C ILE A 298 7.89 13.98 13.78
N GLU A 299 7.26 12.82 13.67
CA GLU A 299 6.76 12.03 14.80
C GLU A 299 7.33 10.61 14.73
N GLY A 300 7.38 9.94 15.88
CA GLY A 300 7.75 8.52 15.94
C GLY A 300 6.80 7.64 15.14
N ALA A 301 7.24 6.42 14.83
CA ALA A 301 6.46 5.49 14.02
C ALA A 301 5.06 5.22 14.57
N ARG A 302 4.08 5.18 13.68
CA ARG A 302 2.67 5.01 14.05
C ARG A 302 2.42 3.63 14.66
N LYS A 303 1.62 3.60 15.73
CA LYS A 303 1.25 2.37 16.44
C LYS A 303 0.01 1.67 15.84
N ARG A 304 -0.90 2.45 15.23
CA ARG A 304 -2.12 1.93 14.58
C ARG A 304 -2.11 2.33 13.12
N VAL A 305 -2.10 1.37 12.25
CA VAL A 305 -2.02 1.56 10.80
C VAL A 305 -2.96 0.60 10.09
N GLY A 306 -3.46 1.02 8.92
CA GLY A 306 -4.20 0.17 8.00
C GLY A 306 -3.29 -0.83 7.32
N SER A 307 -3.89 -1.75 6.56
CA SER A 307 -3.18 -2.63 5.64
C SER A 307 -3.13 -1.98 4.25
N SER A 308 -2.05 -2.22 3.51
CA SER A 308 -1.82 -1.74 2.16
C SER A 308 -1.05 -2.80 1.39
N ASP A 309 -1.25 -2.90 0.09
CA ASP A 309 -0.53 -3.83 -0.78
C ASP A 309 0.96 -3.46 -0.93
N THR A 310 1.35 -2.23 -0.58
CA THR A 310 2.76 -1.85 -0.39
C THR A 310 3.47 -2.76 0.62
N ALA A 311 2.75 -3.26 1.64
CA ALA A 311 3.32 -4.21 2.60
C ALA A 311 3.75 -5.50 1.93
N ASN A 312 3.06 -5.97 0.89
CA ASN A 312 3.44 -7.17 0.14
C ASN A 312 4.76 -6.98 -0.61
N VAL A 313 5.01 -5.78 -1.18
CA VAL A 313 6.31 -5.45 -1.79
C VAL A 313 7.39 -5.41 -0.73
N LEU A 314 7.16 -4.70 0.41
CA LEU A 314 8.12 -4.58 1.50
C LEU A 314 8.36 -5.91 2.27
N PHE A 315 7.45 -6.88 2.15
CA PHE A 315 7.68 -8.24 2.63
C PHE A 315 8.64 -9.04 1.74
N LYS A 316 8.71 -8.68 0.46
CA LYS A 316 9.59 -9.32 -0.53
C LYS A 316 10.95 -8.63 -0.62
N VAL A 317 10.98 -7.30 -0.59
CA VAL A 317 12.16 -6.46 -0.79
C VAL A 317 12.35 -5.55 0.42
N PRO A 318 13.59 -5.40 0.94
CA PRO A 318 13.89 -4.39 1.96
C PRO A 318 13.42 -3.00 1.52
N GLY A 319 12.88 -2.21 2.46
CA GLY A 319 12.43 -0.86 2.09
C GLY A 319 11.62 -0.16 3.17
N VAL A 320 11.05 0.97 2.81
CA VAL A 320 10.21 1.78 3.70
C VAL A 320 9.12 2.52 2.93
N GLY A 321 7.92 2.54 3.53
CA GLY A 321 6.87 3.50 3.18
C GLY A 321 6.98 4.70 4.11
N ILE A 322 7.24 5.87 3.55
CA ILE A 322 7.35 7.13 4.29
C ILE A 322 6.04 7.92 4.18
N ARG A 323 5.70 8.65 5.22
CA ARG A 323 4.62 9.63 5.20
C ARG A 323 5.17 11.02 5.39
N ILE A 324 4.70 11.96 4.58
CA ILE A 324 5.08 13.37 4.66
C ILE A 324 3.84 14.19 5.05
N ALA A 325 3.98 15.00 6.07
CA ALA A 325 2.90 15.83 6.58
C ALA A 325 2.46 16.88 5.58
N PHE A 326 1.16 16.89 5.21
CA PHE A 326 0.54 17.96 4.44
C PHE A 326 -0.81 18.40 5.02
N ALA A 327 -1.61 17.46 5.53
CA ALA A 327 -2.90 17.74 6.14
C ALA A 327 -2.76 18.09 7.62
N PRO A 328 -3.63 18.92 8.21
CA PRO A 328 -3.67 19.19 9.65
C PRO A 328 -3.85 17.92 10.48
N LYS A 329 -3.32 17.90 11.71
CA LYS A 329 -3.52 16.78 12.64
C LYS A 329 -5.01 16.58 12.92
N GLY A 330 -5.47 15.33 12.82
CA GLY A 330 -6.87 14.96 13.00
C GLY A 330 -7.69 14.91 11.73
N THR A 331 -7.18 15.36 10.58
CA THR A 331 -7.84 15.18 9.28
C THR A 331 -7.78 13.68 8.90
N SER A 332 -8.93 13.10 8.63
CA SER A 332 -9.02 11.70 8.19
C SER A 332 -8.74 11.58 6.70
N ALA A 333 -7.88 10.64 6.31
CA ALA A 333 -7.82 10.21 4.91
C ALA A 333 -9.20 9.68 4.46
N HIS A 334 -9.46 9.69 3.15
CA HIS A 334 -10.73 9.32 2.54
C HIS A 334 -11.90 10.25 2.94
N SER A 335 -11.59 11.48 3.33
CA SER A 335 -12.58 12.51 3.67
C SER A 335 -12.57 13.66 2.65
N ARG A 336 -13.66 14.45 2.66
CA ARG A 336 -13.75 15.67 1.87
C ARG A 336 -12.67 16.69 2.26
N ASP A 337 -12.36 16.80 3.55
CA ASP A 337 -11.33 17.73 4.02
C ASP A 337 -9.95 17.36 3.51
N TRP A 338 -9.64 16.05 3.45
CA TRP A 338 -8.41 15.56 2.84
C TRP A 338 -8.33 15.89 1.35
N LEU A 339 -9.44 15.66 0.63
CA LEU A 339 -9.53 15.98 -0.79
C LEU A 339 -9.26 17.47 -1.05
N LEU A 340 -9.93 18.36 -0.31
CA LEU A 340 -9.79 19.81 -0.49
C LEU A 340 -8.36 20.32 -0.26
N LEU A 341 -7.54 19.59 0.47
CA LEU A 341 -6.14 19.91 0.72
C LEU A 341 -5.19 19.43 -0.39
N GLY A 342 -5.64 18.60 -1.33
CA GLY A 342 -4.78 17.93 -2.30
C GLY A 342 -3.98 18.86 -3.22
N LYS A 343 -4.48 20.07 -3.51
CA LYS A 343 -3.77 21.11 -4.28
C LYS A 343 -3.29 22.30 -3.42
N SER A 344 -3.26 22.14 -2.12
CA SER A 344 -2.79 23.19 -1.22
C SER A 344 -1.27 23.38 -1.31
N GLU A 345 -0.79 24.52 -0.88
CA GLU A 345 0.64 24.79 -0.75
C GLU A 345 1.35 23.73 0.13
N SER A 346 0.65 23.22 1.14
CA SER A 346 1.19 22.14 2.00
C SER A 346 1.29 20.80 1.26
N ALA A 347 0.37 20.48 0.34
CA ALA A 347 0.46 19.30 -0.52
C ALA A 347 1.64 19.43 -1.51
N HIS A 348 1.79 20.60 -2.17
CA HIS A 348 2.92 20.91 -3.04
C HIS A 348 4.25 20.81 -2.29
N ARG A 349 4.32 21.33 -1.06
CA ARG A 349 5.50 21.17 -0.20
C ARG A 349 5.78 19.71 0.11
N ALA A 350 4.74 18.90 0.39
CA ALA A 350 4.92 17.47 0.68
C ALA A 350 5.45 16.69 -0.52
N VAL A 351 5.09 17.05 -1.75
CA VAL A 351 5.69 16.49 -2.98
C VAL A 351 7.20 16.73 -2.99
N VAL A 352 7.65 17.97 -2.77
CA VAL A 352 9.06 18.34 -2.79
C VAL A 352 9.84 17.71 -1.64
N VAL A 353 9.30 17.75 -0.43
CA VAL A 353 9.94 17.13 0.76
C VAL A 353 10.01 15.62 0.61
N GLY A 354 8.96 14.98 0.07
CA GLY A 354 8.95 13.55 -0.22
C GLY A 354 10.03 13.15 -1.22
N ALA A 355 10.15 13.89 -2.31
CA ALA A 355 11.19 13.69 -3.33
C ALA A 355 12.61 13.83 -2.75
N LYS A 356 12.87 14.89 -1.97
CA LYS A 356 14.16 15.11 -1.30
C LYS A 356 14.47 13.98 -0.32
N THR A 357 13.49 13.57 0.47
CA THR A 357 13.65 12.50 1.46
C THR A 357 14.00 11.17 0.79
N MET A 358 13.26 10.77 -0.25
CA MET A 358 13.54 9.54 -1.00
C MET A 358 14.90 9.60 -1.71
N ALA A 359 15.26 10.74 -2.31
CA ALA A 359 16.58 10.93 -2.92
C ALA A 359 17.72 10.82 -1.89
N GLY A 360 17.54 11.38 -0.70
CA GLY A 360 18.49 11.28 0.39
C GLY A 360 18.66 9.86 0.92
N ILE A 361 17.57 9.12 1.11
CA ILE A 361 17.61 7.70 1.49
C ILE A 361 18.34 6.90 0.40
N ALA A 362 17.95 7.05 -0.86
CA ALA A 362 18.57 6.34 -1.98
C ALA A 362 20.10 6.62 -2.03
N TYR A 363 20.50 7.88 -1.87
CA TYR A 363 21.91 8.25 -1.82
C TYR A 363 22.66 7.55 -0.68
N ASP A 364 22.09 7.46 0.53
CA ASP A 364 22.71 6.77 1.65
C ASP A 364 23.05 5.30 1.36
N PHE A 365 22.22 4.62 0.56
CA PHE A 365 22.42 3.22 0.16
C PHE A 365 23.30 3.07 -1.09
N ILE A 366 23.39 4.10 -1.93
CA ILE A 366 24.35 4.16 -3.04
C ILE A 366 25.76 4.40 -2.54
N GLU A 367 25.92 5.35 -1.61
CA GLU A 367 27.22 5.75 -1.06
C GLU A 367 27.82 4.71 -0.10
N CYS A 368 26.97 3.99 0.65
CA CYS A 368 27.38 3.06 1.69
C CYS A 368 26.75 1.67 1.48
N PRO A 369 27.37 0.79 0.70
CA PRO A 369 26.85 -0.57 0.42
C PRO A 369 26.62 -1.40 1.70
N GLU A 370 27.38 -1.16 2.78
CA GLU A 370 27.22 -1.84 4.05
C GLU A 370 25.85 -1.58 4.71
N LYS A 371 25.23 -0.43 4.41
CA LYS A 371 23.84 -0.17 4.84
C LYS A 371 22.87 -1.12 4.17
N LEU A 372 23.09 -1.45 2.89
CA LEU A 372 22.24 -2.39 2.17
C LEU A 372 22.35 -3.80 2.75
N GLU A 373 23.57 -4.26 3.05
CA GLU A 373 23.78 -5.58 3.64
C GLU A 373 23.10 -5.67 5.02
N ARG A 374 23.26 -4.66 5.88
CA ARG A 374 22.53 -4.60 7.16
C ARG A 374 21.01 -4.62 6.97
N ALA A 375 20.49 -3.85 6.03
CA ALA A 375 19.04 -3.84 5.75
C ALA A 375 18.53 -5.21 5.27
N ARG A 376 19.34 -5.94 4.47
CA ARG A 376 19.03 -7.31 4.03
C ARG A 376 19.01 -8.31 5.20
N GLU A 377 19.97 -8.21 6.10
CA GLU A 377 20.03 -9.06 7.30
C GLU A 377 18.85 -8.79 8.24
N GLU A 378 18.54 -7.52 8.51
CA GLU A 378 17.37 -7.12 9.30
C GLU A 378 16.07 -7.65 8.66
N HIS A 379 15.94 -7.48 7.35
CA HIS A 379 14.77 -7.95 6.59
C HIS A 379 14.63 -9.48 6.68
N LYS A 380 15.71 -10.23 6.46
CA LYS A 380 15.71 -11.69 6.52
C LYS A 380 15.29 -12.18 7.91
N ARG A 381 15.85 -11.60 8.98
CA ARG A 381 15.55 -11.95 10.37
C ARG A 381 14.07 -11.66 10.72
N GLU A 382 13.59 -10.45 10.45
CA GLU A 382 12.23 -10.07 10.79
C GLU A 382 11.20 -10.84 9.95
N ARG A 383 11.51 -11.11 8.67
CA ARG A 383 10.68 -11.94 7.80
C ARG A 383 10.56 -13.36 8.35
N ALA A 384 11.66 -13.99 8.73
CA ALA A 384 11.66 -15.32 9.35
C ALA A 384 10.77 -15.34 10.60
N ARG A 385 10.89 -14.33 11.47
CA ARG A 385 10.06 -14.20 12.68
C ARG A 385 8.56 -14.09 12.35
N LEU A 386 8.19 -13.30 11.35
CA LEU A 386 6.78 -13.15 10.91
C LEU A 386 6.25 -14.43 10.24
N MET A 387 7.12 -15.22 9.63
CA MET A 387 6.80 -16.54 9.07
C MET A 387 6.78 -17.66 10.12
N GLY A 388 7.11 -17.39 11.38
CA GLY A 388 7.17 -18.39 12.43
C GLY A 388 8.35 -19.36 12.31
N ILE A 389 9.39 -18.97 11.55
CA ILE A 389 10.62 -19.76 11.40
C ILE A 389 11.54 -19.38 12.56
N SER A 390 11.94 -20.37 13.37
CA SER A 390 12.86 -20.16 14.48
C SER A 390 14.29 -19.90 13.94
N GLU A 391 15.06 -19.00 14.59
CA GLU A 391 16.45 -18.69 14.19
C GLU A 391 17.41 -19.90 14.30
N ASN A 392 16.94 -21.05 14.80
CA ASN A 392 17.72 -22.27 15.02
C ASN A 392 17.43 -23.39 14.01
N SER A 393 16.88 -23.10 12.84
CA SER A 393 16.65 -24.10 11.79
C SER A 393 17.51 -23.86 10.57
#